data_e2831ba76e54d626363082bef41aaa22
#
_entry.id   e2831ba76e54d626363082bef41aaa22
#
_cell.length_a   1.000
_cell.length_b   1.000
_cell.length_c   1.000
_cell.angle_alpha   90.00
_cell.angle_beta   90.00
_cell.angle_gamma   90.00
#
_symmetry.space_group_name_H-M   'P 1'
#
loop_
_entity.id
_entity.type
_entity.pdbx_description
1 polymer ?
#
loop_
_entity_poly.entity_id
_entity_poly.type
_entity_poly.pdbx_seq_one_letter_code
_entity_poly.pdbx_strand_id
1 'polypeptide(L)'
;MGHIEKSLILIKPDAVERHVTGKIIDIYESNGLRLIAIKMIKVDEELAKTHYAEHSGKIFFDELIRYITRSPLIAAIFEGQNAIEKIRKLNGNTNPEMAEYGTIRKKFGVNKTENSVHSSDCAESAEKEINLWFPEIEQI
;
A
#
# COMPACT_ATOMS: atom_id res chain seq x y z
N MET A 1 11.42 10.09 -21.82
CA MET A 1 10.06 10.38 -21.42
C MET A 1 9.47 9.27 -20.58
N GLY A 2 9.07 9.60 -19.37
CA GLY A 2 8.39 8.62 -18.52
C GLY A 2 6.97 8.37 -19.04
N HIS A 3 6.35 7.32 -18.58
CA HIS A 3 4.95 7.15 -18.90
C HIS A 3 4.10 7.15 -17.64
N ILE A 4 2.83 7.45 -17.81
CA ILE A 4 1.88 7.56 -16.71
C ILE A 4 1.49 6.17 -16.25
N GLU A 5 1.63 5.93 -14.96
CA GLU A 5 1.28 4.65 -14.33
C GLU A 5 0.38 4.89 -13.14
N LYS A 6 -0.40 3.87 -12.81
CA LYS A 6 -1.20 3.84 -11.59
C LYS A 6 -0.66 2.77 -10.67
N SER A 7 -0.74 3.01 -9.36
CA SER A 7 -0.38 2.02 -8.35
C SER A 7 -1.49 1.95 -7.31
N LEU A 8 -1.74 0.75 -6.84
CA LEU A 8 -2.56 0.58 -5.66
C LEU A 8 -1.69 0.85 -4.45
N ILE A 9 -2.23 1.58 -3.49
CA ILE A 9 -1.57 1.82 -2.21
C ILE A 9 -2.52 1.42 -1.11
N LEU A 10 -1.98 0.73 -0.10
CA LEU A 10 -2.69 0.50 1.14
C LEU A 10 -1.92 1.23 2.23
N ILE A 11 -2.62 2.06 3.00
CA ILE A 11 -2.06 2.61 4.23
C ILE A 11 -2.61 1.69 5.31
N LYS A 12 -1.72 0.88 5.86
CA LYS A 12 -2.07 -0.29 6.65
C LYS A 12 -2.59 0.07 8.06
N PRO A 13 -3.23 -0.88 8.74
CA PRO A 13 -3.81 -0.62 10.04
C PRO A 13 -2.87 0.05 11.05
N ASP A 14 -1.60 -0.34 11.09
CA ASP A 14 -0.65 0.27 12.04
C ASP A 14 -0.51 1.78 11.83
N ALA A 15 -0.46 2.22 10.57
CA ALA A 15 -0.32 3.64 10.26
C ALA A 15 -1.61 4.40 10.52
N VAL A 16 -2.76 3.82 10.18
CA VAL A 16 -4.06 4.45 10.45
C VAL A 16 -4.25 4.59 11.96
N GLU A 17 -3.93 3.54 12.72
CA GLU A 17 -4.04 3.57 14.19
C GLU A 17 -3.19 4.66 14.83
N ARG A 18 -2.03 4.95 14.24
CA ARG A 18 -1.14 5.99 14.76
C ARG A 18 -1.42 7.39 14.22
N HIS A 19 -2.47 7.53 13.43
CA HIS A 19 -2.91 8.82 12.91
C HIS A 19 -1.89 9.50 12.00
N VAL A 20 -1.20 8.70 11.16
CA VAL A 20 -0.23 9.25 10.20
C VAL A 20 -0.69 9.14 8.76
N THR A 21 -1.94 8.77 8.53
CA THR A 21 -2.53 8.65 7.19
C THR A 21 -2.28 9.91 6.34
N GLY A 22 -2.63 11.07 6.89
CA GLY A 22 -2.48 12.33 6.17
C GLY A 22 -1.04 12.66 5.83
N LYS A 23 -0.12 12.32 6.72
CA LYS A 23 1.31 12.55 6.50
C LYS A 23 1.83 11.70 5.35
N ILE A 24 1.35 10.46 5.25
CA ILE A 24 1.74 9.55 4.18
C ILE A 24 1.20 10.04 2.84
N ILE A 25 -0.07 10.42 2.79
CA ILE A 25 -0.68 10.97 1.57
C ILE A 25 0.07 12.23 1.12
N ASP A 26 0.43 13.09 2.06
CA ASP A 26 1.17 14.31 1.76
C ASP A 26 2.51 13.99 1.09
N ILE A 27 3.20 12.95 1.54
CA ILE A 27 4.48 12.57 0.94
C ILE A 27 4.28 12.20 -0.53
N TYR A 28 3.23 11.43 -0.85
CA TYR A 28 2.97 11.07 -2.25
C TYR A 28 2.61 12.31 -3.08
N GLU A 29 1.69 13.11 -2.61
CA GLU A 29 1.26 14.31 -3.35
C GLU A 29 2.40 15.30 -3.54
N SER A 30 3.22 15.48 -2.52
CA SER A 30 4.37 16.40 -2.60
C SER A 30 5.42 15.94 -3.61
N ASN A 31 5.38 14.69 -4.01
CA ASN A 31 6.32 14.12 -4.97
C ASN A 31 5.70 13.93 -6.36
N GLY A 32 4.63 14.66 -6.65
CA GLY A 32 4.07 14.70 -7.99
C GLY A 32 3.10 13.57 -8.33
N LEU A 33 2.61 12.86 -7.31
CA LEU A 33 1.65 11.80 -7.52
C LEU A 33 0.25 12.32 -7.28
N ARG A 34 -0.69 11.90 -8.13
CA ARG A 34 -2.07 12.38 -8.06
C ARG A 34 -2.98 11.30 -7.46
N LEU A 35 -3.75 11.69 -6.46
CA LEU A 35 -4.74 10.81 -5.85
C LEU A 35 -5.94 10.68 -6.77
N ILE A 36 -6.23 9.45 -7.20
CA ILE A 36 -7.35 9.15 -8.12
C ILE A 36 -8.57 8.65 -7.35
N ALA A 37 -8.36 7.79 -6.36
CA ALA A 37 -9.44 7.19 -5.59
C ALA A 37 -8.94 6.87 -4.20
N ILE A 38 -9.84 6.90 -3.23
CA ILE A 38 -9.50 6.61 -1.85
C ILE A 38 -10.73 6.11 -1.10
N LYS A 39 -10.53 5.15 -0.22
CA LYS A 39 -11.59 4.70 0.69
C LYS A 39 -10.98 4.10 1.96
N MET A 40 -11.73 4.17 3.04
CA MET A 40 -11.35 3.51 4.29
C MET A 40 -12.24 2.28 4.43
N ILE A 41 -11.63 1.13 4.67
CA ILE A 41 -12.40 -0.10 4.82
C ILE A 41 -11.85 -0.98 5.94
N LYS A 42 -12.76 -1.75 6.56
CA LYS A 42 -12.41 -2.84 7.44
C LYS A 42 -12.33 -4.07 6.54
N VAL A 43 -11.14 -4.60 6.34
CA VAL A 43 -10.92 -5.70 5.41
C VAL A 43 -11.48 -6.98 5.97
N ASP A 44 -12.24 -7.73 5.16
CA ASP A 44 -12.70 -9.04 5.57
C ASP A 44 -11.65 -10.11 5.25
N GLU A 45 -11.83 -11.29 5.82
CA GLU A 45 -10.87 -12.36 5.68
C GLU A 45 -10.69 -12.82 4.24
N GLU A 46 -11.78 -12.85 3.47
CA GLU A 46 -11.75 -13.27 2.08
C GLU A 46 -10.89 -12.33 1.22
N LEU A 47 -11.09 -11.02 1.36
CA LEU A 47 -10.29 -10.04 0.63
C LEU A 47 -8.82 -10.13 1.03
N ALA A 48 -8.56 -10.27 2.33
CA ALA A 48 -7.20 -10.40 2.84
C ALA A 48 -6.49 -11.62 2.24
N LYS A 49 -7.16 -12.76 2.21
CA LYS A 49 -6.59 -13.99 1.67
C LYS A 49 -6.33 -13.89 0.17
N THR A 50 -7.21 -13.22 -0.56
CA THR A 50 -7.01 -13.01 -1.99
C THR A 50 -5.81 -12.10 -2.24
N HIS A 51 -5.70 -11.02 -1.47
CA HIS A 51 -4.58 -10.08 -1.60
C HIS A 51 -3.23 -10.77 -1.32
N TYR A 52 -3.18 -11.62 -0.31
CA TYR A 52 -1.96 -12.33 0.06
C TYR A 52 -1.89 -13.76 -0.50
N ALA A 53 -2.65 -14.06 -1.55
CA ALA A 53 -2.75 -15.42 -2.09
C ALA A 53 -1.39 -16.06 -2.39
N GLU A 54 -0.43 -15.30 -2.89
CA GLU A 54 0.91 -15.81 -3.21
C GLU A 54 1.69 -16.24 -1.97
N HIS A 55 1.26 -15.83 -0.78
CA HIS A 55 1.87 -16.23 0.49
C HIS A 55 1.14 -17.37 1.18
N SER A 56 0.06 -17.86 0.57
CA SER A 56 -0.70 -19.00 1.11
C SER A 56 0.21 -20.19 1.36
N GLY A 57 0.09 -20.80 2.52
CA GLY A 57 0.95 -21.93 2.91
C GLY A 57 2.25 -21.54 3.57
N LYS A 58 2.62 -20.28 3.58
CA LYS A 58 3.81 -19.82 4.30
C LYS A 58 3.51 -19.66 5.78
N ILE A 59 4.55 -19.84 6.60
CA ILE A 59 4.42 -19.75 8.06
C ILE A 59 3.76 -18.45 8.53
N PHE A 60 4.10 -17.34 7.91
CA PHE A 60 3.64 -16.02 8.34
C PHE A 60 2.26 -15.63 7.74
N PHE A 61 1.64 -16.50 6.94
CA PHE A 61 0.38 -16.15 6.26
C PHE A 61 -0.72 -15.75 7.25
N ASP A 62 -0.95 -16.58 8.27
CA ASP A 62 -2.01 -16.30 9.26
C ASP A 62 -1.76 -15.01 10.02
N GLU A 63 -0.52 -14.70 10.31
CA GLU A 63 -0.14 -13.45 10.96
C GLU A 63 -0.48 -12.25 10.09
N LEU A 64 -0.18 -12.33 8.78
CA LEU A 64 -0.53 -11.28 7.83
C LEU A 64 -2.04 -11.05 7.78
N ILE A 65 -2.82 -12.14 7.73
CA ILE A 65 -4.27 -12.04 7.69
C ILE A 65 -4.83 -11.40 8.96
N ARG A 66 -4.37 -11.83 10.12
CA ARG A 66 -4.81 -11.25 11.39
C ARG A 66 -4.49 -9.77 11.48
N TYR A 67 -3.30 -9.41 11.03
CA TYR A 67 -2.85 -8.01 11.06
C TYR A 67 -3.71 -7.13 10.15
N ILE A 68 -3.86 -7.52 8.87
CA ILE A 68 -4.52 -6.66 7.88
C ILE A 68 -6.03 -6.50 8.16
N THR A 69 -6.62 -7.45 8.90
CA THR A 69 -8.04 -7.42 9.23
C THR A 69 -8.33 -6.85 10.61
N ARG A 70 -7.33 -6.47 11.40
CA ARG A 70 -7.54 -6.09 12.81
C ARG A 70 -8.25 -4.74 12.98
N SER A 71 -8.06 -3.83 12.06
CA SER A 71 -8.69 -2.51 12.11
C SER A 71 -8.72 -1.90 10.71
N PRO A 72 -9.48 -0.80 10.49
CA PRO A 72 -9.59 -0.22 9.16
C PRO A 72 -8.26 0.23 8.57
N LEU A 73 -8.17 0.11 7.25
CA LEU A 73 -7.06 0.65 6.49
C LEU A 73 -7.57 1.60 5.41
N ILE A 74 -6.66 2.33 4.78
CA ILE A 74 -6.98 3.18 3.64
C ILE A 74 -6.48 2.48 2.40
N ALA A 75 -7.37 2.31 1.41
CA ALA A 75 -6.99 1.87 0.07
C ALA A 75 -7.06 3.08 -0.85
N ALA A 76 -6.06 3.25 -1.70
CA ALA A 76 -5.99 4.40 -2.60
C ALA A 76 -5.35 4.02 -3.91
N ILE A 77 -5.64 4.81 -4.94
CA ILE A 77 -4.97 4.70 -6.23
C ILE A 77 -4.26 6.01 -6.48
N PHE A 78 -2.96 5.95 -6.73
CA PHE A 78 -2.17 7.11 -7.12
C PHE A 78 -1.66 6.95 -8.55
N GLU A 79 -1.54 8.07 -9.24
CA GLU A 79 -1.13 8.11 -10.64
C GLU A 79 -0.01 9.13 -10.83
N GLY A 80 0.91 8.83 -11.73
CA GLY A 80 1.97 9.76 -12.07
C GLY A 80 2.97 9.13 -13.00
N GLN A 81 3.96 9.91 -13.42
CA GLN A 81 5.05 9.40 -14.24
C GLN A 81 5.89 8.42 -13.44
N ASN A 82 6.06 7.22 -13.97
CA ASN A 82 6.84 6.17 -13.33
C ASN A 82 6.39 5.93 -11.88
N ALA A 83 5.07 5.99 -11.65
CA ALA A 83 4.51 5.97 -10.30
C ALA A 83 4.93 4.75 -9.48
N ILE A 84 4.97 3.57 -10.11
CA ILE A 84 5.28 2.34 -9.38
C ILE A 84 6.65 2.42 -8.74
N GLU A 85 7.67 2.73 -9.50
CA GLU A 85 9.03 2.84 -8.98
C GLU A 85 9.17 4.01 -8.00
N LYS A 86 8.59 5.15 -8.34
CA LYS A 86 8.66 6.33 -7.49
C LYS A 86 8.06 6.05 -6.11
N ILE A 87 6.88 5.44 -6.07
CA ILE A 87 6.21 5.11 -4.82
C ILE A 87 7.03 4.12 -4.01
N ARG A 88 7.60 3.11 -4.66
CA ARG A 88 8.42 2.12 -3.96
C ARG A 88 9.64 2.77 -3.32
N LYS A 89 10.25 3.74 -3.98
CA LYS A 89 11.37 4.49 -3.41
C LYS A 89 10.94 5.33 -2.21
N LEU A 90 9.77 5.97 -2.31
CA LEU A 90 9.24 6.77 -1.20
C LEU A 90 8.88 5.88 0.00
N ASN A 91 8.37 4.68 -0.26
CA ASN A 91 8.02 3.73 0.80
C ASN A 91 9.26 3.19 1.52
N GLY A 92 10.30 2.88 0.77
CA GLY A 92 11.53 2.31 1.32
C GLY A 92 11.51 0.81 1.45
N ASN A 93 12.56 0.25 2.02
CA ASN A 93 12.72 -1.18 2.21
C ASN A 93 11.58 -1.76 3.04
N THR A 94 11.14 -2.96 2.67
CA THR A 94 10.07 -3.68 3.39
C THR A 94 10.37 -3.79 4.89
N ASN A 95 11.62 -4.00 5.23
CA ASN A 95 12.06 -4.00 6.62
C ASN A 95 12.40 -2.55 7.03
N PRO A 96 11.63 -1.94 7.95
CA PRO A 96 11.89 -0.56 8.36
C PRO A 96 13.29 -0.29 8.90
N GLU A 97 13.91 -1.28 9.54
CA GLU A 97 15.26 -1.13 10.06
C GLU A 97 16.27 -0.92 8.94
N MET A 98 16.00 -1.48 7.77
CA MET A 98 16.88 -1.40 6.60
C MET A 98 16.50 -0.29 5.64
N ALA A 99 15.43 0.43 5.92
CA ALA A 99 14.97 1.50 5.05
C ALA A 99 15.83 2.75 5.21
N GLU A 100 15.99 3.50 4.14
CA GLU A 100 16.76 4.72 4.17
C GLU A 100 16.03 5.84 4.89
N TYR A 101 16.77 6.78 5.46
CA TYR A 101 16.19 7.95 6.07
C TYR A 101 15.32 8.72 5.08
N GLY A 102 14.19 9.22 5.56
CA GLY A 102 13.27 9.98 4.74
C GLY A 102 12.19 9.13 4.09
N THR A 103 12.33 7.80 4.11
CA THR A 103 11.30 6.93 3.56
C THR A 103 10.17 6.76 4.57
N ILE A 104 8.99 6.42 4.04
CA ILE A 104 7.79 6.20 4.87
C ILE A 104 8.02 5.10 5.90
N ARG A 105 8.58 3.98 5.47
CA ARG A 105 8.80 2.85 6.38
C ARG A 105 9.83 3.16 7.44
N LYS A 106 10.85 3.94 7.12
CA LYS A 106 11.83 4.36 8.13
C LYS A 106 11.19 5.25 9.19
N LYS A 107 10.31 6.15 8.77
CA LYS A 107 9.64 7.08 9.69
C LYS A 107 8.57 6.42 10.53
N PHE A 108 7.77 5.53 9.94
CA PHE A 108 6.53 5.07 10.56
C PHE A 108 6.44 3.56 10.76
N GLY A 109 7.27 2.78 10.08
CA GLY A 109 7.18 1.33 10.18
C GLY A 109 7.69 0.79 11.51
N VAL A 110 7.10 -0.30 11.96
CA VAL A 110 7.47 -0.96 13.21
C VAL A 110 8.34 -2.19 12.94
N ASN A 111 7.88 -3.05 12.04
CA ASN A 111 8.59 -4.27 11.67
C ASN A 111 8.19 -4.67 10.24
N LYS A 112 8.60 -5.86 9.78
CA LYS A 112 8.33 -6.29 8.40
C LYS A 112 6.85 -6.45 8.07
N THR A 113 6.02 -6.72 9.07
CA THR A 113 4.57 -6.85 8.90
C THR A 113 3.88 -5.52 9.08
N GLU A 114 4.16 -4.84 10.21
CA GLU A 114 3.59 -3.52 10.52
C GLU A 114 4.50 -2.44 9.96
N ASN A 115 4.55 -2.36 8.64
CA ASN A 115 5.47 -1.46 7.95
C ASN A 115 4.78 -0.31 7.20
N SER A 116 3.61 0.05 7.66
CA SER A 116 2.84 1.23 7.30
C SER A 116 2.15 1.22 5.96
N VAL A 117 2.79 0.75 4.90
CA VAL A 117 2.23 0.86 3.55
C VAL A 117 2.50 -0.37 2.70
N HIS A 118 1.63 -0.55 1.70
CA HIS A 118 1.82 -1.49 0.62
C HIS A 118 1.67 -0.70 -0.68
N SER A 119 2.42 -1.06 -1.70
CA SER A 119 2.20 -0.55 -3.05
C SER A 119 2.47 -1.64 -4.07
N SER A 120 1.90 -1.47 -5.26
CA SER A 120 2.09 -2.42 -6.35
C SER A 120 3.56 -2.48 -6.75
N ASP A 121 4.05 -3.66 -7.10
CA ASP A 121 5.46 -3.85 -7.44
C ASP A 121 5.76 -3.81 -8.93
N CYS A 122 4.73 -3.89 -9.77
CA CYS A 122 4.87 -3.75 -11.21
C CYS A 122 3.52 -3.40 -11.82
N ALA A 123 3.50 -3.05 -13.11
CA ALA A 123 2.28 -2.64 -13.80
C ALA A 123 1.22 -3.74 -13.79
N GLU A 124 1.64 -4.99 -13.96
CA GLU A 124 0.73 -6.13 -13.96
C GLU A 124 0.07 -6.32 -12.59
N SER A 125 0.88 -6.25 -11.52
CA SER A 125 0.36 -6.33 -10.15
C SER A 125 -0.58 -5.17 -9.86
N ALA A 126 -0.26 -3.97 -10.35
CA ALA A 126 -1.09 -2.79 -10.14
C ALA A 126 -2.49 -3.00 -10.72
N GLU A 127 -2.57 -3.50 -11.95
CA GLU A 127 -3.85 -3.76 -12.59
C GLU A 127 -4.69 -4.75 -11.79
N LYS A 128 -4.10 -5.86 -11.38
CA LYS A 128 -4.78 -6.88 -10.59
C LYS A 128 -5.24 -6.34 -9.24
N GLU A 129 -4.38 -5.62 -8.54
CA GLU A 129 -4.68 -5.08 -7.22
C GLU A 129 -5.75 -3.99 -7.28
N ILE A 130 -5.69 -3.12 -8.29
CA ILE A 130 -6.71 -2.09 -8.46
C ILE A 130 -8.08 -2.74 -8.68
N ASN A 131 -8.15 -3.75 -9.53
CA ASN A 131 -9.40 -4.45 -9.78
C ASN A 131 -9.93 -5.17 -8.52
N LEU A 132 -9.03 -5.69 -7.71
CA LEU A 132 -9.41 -6.38 -6.46
C LEU A 132 -9.94 -5.40 -5.41
N TRP A 133 -9.23 -4.29 -5.19
CA TRP A 133 -9.55 -3.37 -4.11
C TRP A 133 -10.60 -2.32 -4.50
N PHE A 134 -10.73 -2.02 -5.78
CA PHE A 134 -11.68 -1.04 -6.30
C PHE A 134 -12.54 -1.61 -7.42
N PRO A 135 -13.27 -2.72 -7.15
CA PRO A 135 -14.11 -3.32 -8.19
C PRO A 135 -15.27 -2.41 -8.60
N GLU A 136 -15.62 -1.44 -7.75
CA GLU A 136 -16.68 -0.49 -8.03
C GLU A 136 -16.28 0.59 -9.04
N ILE A 137 -14.99 0.72 -9.31
CA ILE A 137 -14.50 1.75 -10.24
C ILE A 137 -14.19 1.10 -11.58
N GLU A 138 -14.90 1.54 -12.58
CA GLU A 138 -14.58 1.14 -13.94
C GLU A 138 -13.34 1.87 -14.35
N GLN A 139 -12.70 1.81 -15.25
CA GLN A 139 -11.44 2.40 -15.64
C GLN A 139 -11.24 3.85 -15.23
N ILE A 140 -10.18 4.09 -14.53
CA ILE A 140 -9.78 5.42 -14.13
C ILE A 140 -8.65 5.91 -15.03
#